data_c91df78bd5f8b6b33f0853a0952a8395
#
_entry.id   c91df78bd5f8b6b33f0853a0952a8395
#
_cell.length_a   1.000
_cell.length_b   1.000
_cell.length_c   1.000
_cell.angle_alpha   90.00
_cell.angle_beta   90.00
_cell.angle_gamma   90.00
#
_symmetry.space_group_name_H-M   'P 1'
#
loop_
_entity.id
_entity.type
_entity.pdbx_description
1 polymer ?
#
loop_
_entity_poly.entity_id
_entity_poly.type
_entity_poly.pdbx_seq_one_letter_code
_entity_poly.pdbx_strand_id
1 'polypeptide(L)'
;GLALLGAFLGGAGVVFWIAANWDTFGRAGRFALLQAFFVVMCLGAARLSTARPALATVAFMTMGGLFAYFGQTYQTGADPWQLFAAWSLLALPLCFAVKSDALWTAWCWVMMTAISLWVAALSGHQWDINGTRAVIHLGGWGLALATCALLSPVVARATGAGKWSWRTAVALATAMISLAALIDLFDKGADILFPLALALAGAALSAMGTTASLGIVV
;
A
#
# COMPACT_ATOMS: atom_id res chain seq x y z
N GLY A 1 12.09 18.39 18.12
CA GLY A 1 12.05 17.33 19.13
C GLY A 1 10.77 17.35 19.96
N LEU A 2 10.63 18.27 20.92
CA LEU A 2 9.51 18.29 21.90
C LEU A 2 8.13 18.46 21.28
N ALA A 3 7.99 19.27 20.23
CA ALA A 3 6.72 19.48 19.53
C ALA A 3 6.22 18.19 18.84
N LEU A 4 7.12 17.40 18.24
CA LEU A 4 6.77 16.11 17.62
C LEU A 4 6.37 15.06 18.68
N LEU A 5 7.09 15.04 19.79
CA LEU A 5 6.76 14.16 20.92
C LEU A 5 5.39 14.53 21.52
N GLY A 6 5.14 15.83 21.71
CA GLY A 6 3.84 16.31 22.18
C GLY A 6 2.70 16.00 21.23
N ALA A 7 2.90 16.15 19.92
CA ALA A 7 1.91 15.79 18.91
C ALA A 7 1.64 14.29 18.88
N PHE A 8 2.69 13.46 19.00
CA PHE A 8 2.56 12.00 19.06
C PHE A 8 1.80 11.54 20.30
N LEU A 9 2.19 12.03 21.49
CA LEU A 9 1.54 11.68 22.75
C LEU A 9 0.09 12.20 22.82
N GLY A 10 -0.15 13.42 22.35
CA GLY A 10 -1.50 13.97 22.26
C GLY A 10 -2.39 13.18 21.29
N GLY A 11 -1.86 12.82 20.11
CA GLY A 11 -2.56 11.97 19.15
C GLY A 11 -2.85 10.57 19.71
N ALA A 12 -1.87 9.95 20.34
CA ALA A 12 -2.06 8.67 21.02
C ALA A 12 -3.12 8.76 22.12
N GLY A 13 -3.10 9.81 22.93
CA GLY A 13 -4.10 10.04 23.97
C GLY A 13 -5.52 10.14 23.43
N VAL A 14 -5.72 10.84 22.32
CA VAL A 14 -7.02 10.92 21.63
C VAL A 14 -7.45 9.54 21.13
N VAL A 15 -6.55 8.79 20.51
CA VAL A 15 -6.85 7.43 20.01
C VAL A 15 -7.25 6.50 21.16
N PHE A 16 -6.51 6.54 22.29
CA PHE A 16 -6.85 5.75 23.48
C PHE A 16 -8.19 6.17 24.09
N TRP A 17 -8.49 7.47 24.14
CA TRP A 17 -9.78 7.94 24.65
C TRP A 17 -10.94 7.46 23.75
N ILE A 18 -10.79 7.55 22.44
CA ILE A 18 -11.78 7.04 21.47
C ILE A 18 -11.94 5.51 21.66
N ALA A 19 -10.85 4.78 21.78
CA ALA A 19 -10.88 3.33 21.97
C ALA A 19 -11.57 2.94 23.28
N ALA A 20 -11.28 3.63 24.37
CA ALA A 20 -11.90 3.39 25.68
C ALA A 20 -13.40 3.68 25.70
N ASN A 21 -13.86 4.62 24.88
CA ASN A 21 -15.27 5.00 24.80
C ASN A 21 -15.98 4.42 23.56
N TRP A 22 -15.34 3.49 22.87
CA TRP A 22 -15.82 2.99 21.58
C TRP A 22 -17.24 2.45 21.63
N ASP A 23 -17.60 1.75 22.72
CA ASP A 23 -18.90 1.13 22.86
C ASP A 23 -20.03 2.11 23.20
N THR A 24 -19.68 3.31 23.70
CA THR A 24 -20.67 4.38 23.96
C THR A 24 -21.13 5.06 22.65
N PHE A 25 -20.30 5.01 21.61
CA PHE A 25 -20.65 5.51 20.30
C PHE A 25 -21.47 4.46 19.55
N GLY A 26 -22.72 4.72 19.24
CA GLY A 26 -23.48 3.87 18.32
C GLY A 26 -22.85 3.80 16.94
N ARG A 27 -23.33 2.91 16.07
CA ARG A 27 -22.76 2.73 14.71
C ARG A 27 -22.57 4.05 13.95
N ALA A 28 -23.61 4.89 13.93
CA ALA A 28 -23.56 6.19 13.26
C ALA A 28 -22.54 7.14 13.89
N GLY A 29 -22.41 7.14 15.20
CA GLY A 29 -21.44 7.98 15.92
C GLY A 29 -19.99 7.59 15.59
N ARG A 30 -19.69 6.28 15.51
CA ARG A 30 -18.36 5.77 15.12
C ARG A 30 -18.00 6.19 13.69
N PHE A 31 -18.94 6.05 12.74
CA PHE A 31 -18.74 6.54 11.37
C PHE A 31 -18.52 8.04 11.33
N ALA A 32 -19.39 8.79 12.01
CA ALA A 32 -19.29 10.26 12.03
C ALA A 32 -17.95 10.72 12.61
N LEU A 33 -17.47 10.08 13.66
CA LEU A 33 -16.18 10.40 14.28
C LEU A 33 -15.00 10.11 13.34
N LEU A 34 -14.96 8.95 12.68
CA LEU A 34 -13.92 8.62 11.73
C LEU A 34 -13.95 9.55 10.51
N GLN A 35 -15.15 9.87 10.00
CA GLN A 35 -15.31 10.81 8.88
C GLN A 35 -14.88 12.23 9.28
N ALA A 36 -15.27 12.70 10.45
CA ALA A 36 -14.86 14.01 10.95
C ALA A 36 -13.34 14.09 11.10
N PHE A 37 -12.73 13.04 11.66
CA PHE A 37 -11.27 12.97 11.79
C PHE A 37 -10.59 12.98 10.41
N PHE A 38 -11.08 12.21 9.45
CA PHE A 38 -10.59 12.22 8.07
C PHE A 38 -10.65 13.62 7.45
N VAL A 39 -11.81 14.29 7.57
CA VAL A 39 -12.01 15.65 7.02
C VAL A 39 -11.06 16.64 7.69
N VAL A 40 -10.91 16.59 9.02
CA VAL A 40 -9.98 17.47 9.76
C VAL A 40 -8.55 17.27 9.30
N MET A 41 -8.12 16.03 9.09
CA MET A 41 -6.77 15.73 8.59
C MET A 41 -6.58 16.24 7.16
N CYS A 42 -7.57 16.09 6.28
CA CYS A 42 -7.53 16.62 4.91
C CYS A 42 -7.49 18.16 4.90
N LEU A 43 -8.30 18.82 5.69
CA LEU A 43 -8.30 20.28 5.82
C LEU A 43 -6.98 20.78 6.42
N GLY A 44 -6.46 20.11 7.42
CA GLY A 44 -5.13 20.39 7.99
C GLY A 44 -4.03 20.26 6.95
N ALA A 45 -4.03 19.19 6.16
CA ALA A 45 -3.08 18.99 5.08
C ALA A 45 -3.18 20.07 3.99
N ALA A 46 -4.39 20.56 3.71
CA ALA A 46 -4.60 21.66 2.76
C ALA A 46 -4.06 23.00 3.27
N ARG A 47 -4.22 23.30 4.58
CA ARG A 47 -3.88 24.57 5.20
C ARG A 47 -2.45 24.67 5.72
N LEU A 48 -1.89 23.56 6.23
CA LEU A 48 -0.59 23.53 6.92
C LEU A 48 0.47 22.90 6.02
N SER A 49 1.13 23.71 5.20
CA SER A 49 2.14 23.23 4.21
C SER A 49 3.27 22.42 4.86
N THR A 50 3.76 22.83 6.03
CA THR A 50 4.84 22.13 6.75
C THR A 50 4.42 20.75 7.27
N ALA A 51 3.17 20.61 7.71
CA ALA A 51 2.63 19.34 8.22
C ALA A 51 1.87 18.52 7.18
N ARG A 52 1.75 19.04 5.95
CA ARG A 52 0.96 18.42 4.85
C ARG A 52 1.24 16.93 4.66
N PRO A 53 2.50 16.46 4.52
CA PRO A 53 2.76 15.05 4.32
C PRO A 53 2.29 14.16 5.47
N ALA A 54 2.52 14.61 6.71
CA ALA A 54 2.13 13.86 7.91
C ALA A 54 0.60 13.77 8.04
N LEU A 55 -0.10 14.91 7.90
CA LEU A 55 -1.56 14.96 8.00
C LEU A 55 -2.25 14.18 6.88
N ALA A 56 -1.71 14.24 5.67
CA ALA A 56 -2.21 13.45 4.54
C ALA A 56 -2.00 11.94 4.76
N THR A 57 -0.88 11.54 5.36
CA THR A 57 -0.64 10.13 5.70
C THR A 57 -1.63 9.66 6.78
N VAL A 58 -1.92 10.49 7.78
CA VAL A 58 -2.95 10.19 8.78
C VAL A 58 -4.34 10.11 8.14
N ALA A 59 -4.69 11.03 7.23
CA ALA A 59 -5.94 10.96 6.47
C ALA A 59 -6.04 9.66 5.66
N PHE A 60 -4.95 9.28 4.98
CA PHE A 60 -4.86 8.03 4.23
C PHE A 60 -5.10 6.81 5.13
N MET A 61 -4.49 6.74 6.32
CA MET A 61 -4.71 5.65 7.28
C MET A 61 -6.14 5.64 7.83
N THR A 62 -6.70 6.82 8.09
CA THR A 62 -8.09 6.96 8.55
C THR A 62 -9.09 6.45 7.50
N MET A 63 -8.82 6.68 6.21
CA MET A 63 -9.61 6.11 5.12
C MET A 63 -9.63 4.58 5.19
N GLY A 64 -8.49 3.94 5.42
CA GLY A 64 -8.42 2.49 5.64
C GLY A 64 -9.21 2.04 6.86
N GLY A 65 -9.14 2.79 7.96
CA GLY A 65 -9.96 2.55 9.16
C GLY A 65 -11.47 2.64 8.88
N LEU A 66 -11.90 3.59 8.05
CA LEU A 66 -13.30 3.71 7.60
C LEU A 66 -13.74 2.48 6.80
N PHE A 67 -12.91 2.01 5.86
CA PHE A 67 -13.22 0.81 5.09
C PHE A 67 -13.25 -0.44 5.96
N ALA A 68 -12.29 -0.59 6.88
CA ALA A 68 -12.27 -1.71 7.81
C ALA A 68 -13.51 -1.73 8.71
N TYR A 69 -13.89 -0.57 9.25
CA TYR A 69 -15.09 -0.45 10.08
C TYR A 69 -16.36 -0.71 9.28
N PHE A 70 -16.43 -0.25 8.02
CA PHE A 70 -17.54 -0.53 7.11
C PHE A 70 -17.68 -2.04 6.87
N GLY A 71 -16.59 -2.71 6.51
CA GLY A 71 -16.59 -4.16 6.24
C GLY A 71 -17.02 -4.98 7.47
N GLN A 72 -16.55 -4.61 8.66
CA GLN A 72 -16.94 -5.26 9.92
C GLN A 72 -18.43 -5.02 10.28
N THR A 73 -18.91 -3.80 10.03
CA THR A 73 -20.27 -3.42 10.44
C THR A 73 -21.34 -4.01 9.55
N TYR A 74 -21.10 -4.07 8.25
CA TYR A 74 -22.12 -4.49 7.28
C TYR A 74 -21.95 -5.94 6.80
N GLN A 75 -20.87 -6.62 7.20
CA GLN A 75 -20.60 -8.02 6.82
C GLN A 75 -20.93 -8.28 5.34
N THR A 76 -20.41 -7.43 4.46
CA THR A 76 -20.80 -7.37 3.05
C THR A 76 -20.47 -8.63 2.25
N GLY A 77 -19.78 -9.61 2.86
CA GLY A 77 -19.31 -10.81 2.15
C GLY A 77 -18.25 -10.51 1.08
N ALA A 78 -17.79 -9.26 1.01
CA ALA A 78 -16.74 -8.85 0.07
C ALA A 78 -15.39 -9.44 0.48
N ASP A 79 -14.64 -9.91 -0.51
CA ASP A 79 -13.28 -10.38 -0.28
C ASP A 79 -12.38 -9.26 0.25
N PRO A 80 -11.45 -9.54 1.17
CA PRO A 80 -10.54 -8.54 1.73
C PRO A 80 -9.78 -7.72 0.68
N TRP A 81 -9.41 -8.32 -0.47
CA TRP A 81 -8.70 -7.60 -1.53
C TRP A 81 -9.49 -6.42 -2.10
N GLN A 82 -10.82 -6.51 -2.15
CA GLN A 82 -11.70 -5.46 -2.66
C GLN A 82 -11.63 -4.20 -1.80
N LEU A 83 -11.53 -4.37 -0.48
CA LEU A 83 -11.36 -3.28 0.46
C LEU A 83 -10.02 -2.54 0.23
N PHE A 84 -8.92 -3.28 0.12
CA PHE A 84 -7.60 -2.70 -0.12
C PHE A 84 -7.50 -2.07 -1.52
N ALA A 85 -8.13 -2.66 -2.53
CA ALA A 85 -8.21 -2.10 -3.87
C ALA A 85 -9.01 -0.78 -3.88
N ALA A 86 -10.18 -0.74 -3.27
CA ALA A 86 -10.98 0.48 -3.14
C ALA A 86 -10.22 1.57 -2.38
N TRP A 87 -9.55 1.21 -1.26
CA TRP A 87 -8.73 2.14 -0.50
C TRP A 87 -7.61 2.73 -1.35
N SER A 88 -6.83 1.89 -2.05
CA SER A 88 -5.73 2.37 -2.88
C SER A 88 -6.20 3.26 -4.03
N LEU A 89 -7.30 2.91 -4.70
CA LEU A 89 -7.86 3.69 -5.80
C LEU A 89 -8.41 5.05 -5.35
N LEU A 90 -9.18 5.07 -4.28
CA LEU A 90 -9.78 6.31 -3.75
C LEU A 90 -8.76 7.24 -3.09
N ALA A 91 -7.60 6.71 -2.67
CA ALA A 91 -6.52 7.52 -2.14
C ALA A 91 -5.63 8.16 -3.22
N LEU A 92 -5.71 7.75 -4.50
CA LEU A 92 -4.88 8.31 -5.56
C LEU A 92 -4.96 9.83 -5.68
N PRO A 93 -6.15 10.48 -5.64
CA PRO A 93 -6.24 11.93 -5.69
C PRO A 93 -5.43 12.61 -4.56
N LEU A 94 -5.47 12.04 -3.36
CA LEU A 94 -4.69 12.54 -2.22
C LEU A 94 -3.18 12.40 -2.47
N CYS A 95 -2.73 11.25 -2.98
CA CYS A 95 -1.33 10.99 -3.29
C CYS A 95 -0.80 11.97 -4.35
N PHE A 96 -1.54 12.20 -5.43
CA PHE A 96 -1.16 13.14 -6.48
C PHE A 96 -1.21 14.61 -6.03
N ALA A 97 -2.13 14.97 -5.14
CA ALA A 97 -2.23 16.34 -4.61
C ALA A 97 -1.08 16.67 -3.65
N VAL A 98 -0.69 15.71 -2.81
CA VAL A 98 0.31 15.95 -1.75
C VAL A 98 1.74 15.73 -2.25
N LYS A 99 1.94 14.82 -3.19
CA LYS A 99 3.25 14.50 -3.81
C LYS A 99 4.34 14.21 -2.77
N SER A 100 4.06 13.33 -1.83
CA SER A 100 4.98 12.97 -0.73
C SER A 100 5.44 11.54 -0.85
N ASP A 101 6.76 11.31 -0.76
CA ASP A 101 7.37 9.98 -0.77
C ASP A 101 6.81 9.08 0.36
N ALA A 102 6.63 9.65 1.57
CA ALA A 102 6.07 8.93 2.71
C ALA A 102 4.63 8.43 2.43
N LEU A 103 3.80 9.29 1.84
CA LEU A 103 2.42 8.93 1.49
C LEU A 103 2.39 7.87 0.38
N TRP A 104 3.24 8.00 -0.65
CA TRP A 104 3.37 6.99 -1.70
C TRP A 104 3.92 5.67 -1.17
N THR A 105 4.80 5.70 -0.18
CA THR A 105 5.28 4.48 0.49
C THR A 105 4.13 3.76 1.21
N ALA A 106 3.31 4.48 1.97
CA ALA A 106 2.14 3.93 2.63
C ALA A 106 1.13 3.36 1.61
N TRP A 107 0.86 4.12 0.54
CA TRP A 107 0.01 3.69 -0.56
C TRP A 107 0.51 2.42 -1.23
N CYS A 108 1.82 2.31 -1.45
CA CYS A 108 2.45 1.13 -2.04
C CYS A 108 2.18 -0.14 -1.21
N TRP A 109 2.29 -0.07 0.11
CA TRP A 109 1.95 -1.18 1.01
C TRP A 109 0.51 -1.64 0.83
N VAL A 110 -0.44 -0.70 0.78
CA VAL A 110 -1.87 -1.01 0.60
C VAL A 110 -2.13 -1.64 -0.76
N MET A 111 -1.54 -1.08 -1.83
CA MET A 111 -1.72 -1.58 -3.19
C MET A 111 -1.12 -2.98 -3.35
N MET A 112 0.09 -3.22 -2.85
CA MET A 112 0.73 -4.54 -2.91
C MET A 112 -0.03 -5.58 -2.09
N THR A 113 -0.63 -5.18 -0.95
CA THR A 113 -1.52 -6.04 -0.17
C THR A 113 -2.78 -6.38 -0.98
N ALA A 114 -3.40 -5.41 -1.65
CA ALA A 114 -4.55 -5.66 -2.52
C ALA A 114 -4.23 -6.68 -3.61
N ILE A 115 -3.09 -6.52 -4.29
CA ILE A 115 -2.64 -7.44 -5.35
C ILE A 115 -2.41 -8.85 -4.80
N SER A 116 -1.71 -8.97 -3.66
CA SER A 116 -1.41 -10.27 -3.05
C SER A 116 -2.69 -11.00 -2.60
N LEU A 117 -3.62 -10.30 -1.99
CA LEU A 117 -4.91 -10.85 -1.57
C LEU A 117 -5.79 -11.20 -2.78
N TRP A 118 -5.75 -10.40 -3.85
CA TRP A 118 -6.45 -10.70 -5.10
C TRP A 118 -5.94 -11.99 -5.74
N VAL A 119 -4.62 -12.16 -5.84
CA VAL A 119 -4.01 -13.41 -6.33
C VAL A 119 -4.42 -14.58 -5.44
N ALA A 120 -4.33 -14.44 -4.11
CA ALA A 120 -4.70 -15.49 -3.18
C ALA A 120 -6.17 -15.91 -3.31
N ALA A 121 -7.09 -14.94 -3.41
CA ALA A 121 -8.53 -15.21 -3.54
C ALA A 121 -8.86 -15.96 -4.84
N LEU A 122 -8.30 -15.52 -5.98
CA LEU A 122 -8.59 -16.12 -7.28
C LEU A 122 -7.86 -17.46 -7.50
N SER A 123 -6.67 -17.66 -6.89
CA SER A 123 -5.96 -18.94 -6.96
C SER A 123 -6.51 -20.00 -5.98
N GLY A 124 -7.54 -19.66 -5.19
CA GLY A 124 -8.10 -20.55 -4.17
C GLY A 124 -7.14 -20.80 -3.01
N HIS A 125 -6.30 -19.82 -2.67
CA HIS A 125 -5.23 -19.89 -1.67
C HIS A 125 -4.14 -20.94 -1.99
N GLN A 126 -4.04 -21.32 -3.25
CA GLN A 126 -2.98 -22.20 -3.72
C GLN A 126 -1.94 -21.38 -4.48
N TRP A 127 -0.69 -21.59 -4.13
CA TRP A 127 0.43 -20.82 -4.66
C TRP A 127 1.14 -21.51 -5.82
N ASP A 128 0.66 -22.72 -6.20
CA ASP A 128 1.17 -23.44 -7.37
C ASP A 128 0.78 -22.71 -8.67
N ILE A 129 1.73 -22.54 -9.57
CA ILE A 129 1.56 -21.80 -10.81
C ILE A 129 1.22 -22.75 -11.96
N ASN A 130 0.00 -23.28 -12.00
CA ASN A 130 -0.44 -24.23 -13.00
C ASN A 130 -1.63 -23.78 -13.82
N GLY A 131 -1.63 -24.05 -15.10
CA GLY A 131 -2.77 -23.86 -16.00
C GLY A 131 -3.40 -22.46 -15.87
N THR A 132 -4.69 -22.40 -15.50
CA THR A 132 -5.42 -21.14 -15.32
C THR A 132 -4.87 -20.25 -14.20
N ARG A 133 -4.22 -20.83 -13.20
CA ARG A 133 -3.59 -20.08 -12.10
C ARG A 133 -2.37 -19.31 -12.56
N ALA A 134 -1.64 -19.80 -13.57
CA ALA A 134 -0.53 -19.08 -14.17
C ALA A 134 -0.95 -17.68 -14.67
N VAL A 135 -2.13 -17.57 -15.28
CA VAL A 135 -2.67 -16.27 -15.74
C VAL A 135 -2.95 -15.33 -14.57
N ILE A 136 -3.45 -15.84 -13.44
CA ILE A 136 -3.73 -15.05 -12.24
C ILE A 136 -2.40 -14.52 -11.64
N HIS A 137 -1.38 -15.38 -11.50
CA HIS A 137 -0.08 -14.97 -11.00
C HIS A 137 0.61 -13.97 -11.93
N LEU A 138 0.58 -14.19 -13.25
CA LEU A 138 1.11 -13.25 -14.24
C LEU A 138 0.36 -11.90 -14.19
N GLY A 139 -0.95 -11.92 -14.00
CA GLY A 139 -1.74 -10.70 -13.77
C GLY A 139 -1.31 -9.95 -12.51
N GLY A 140 -1.11 -10.66 -11.41
CA GLY A 140 -0.58 -10.08 -10.16
C GLY A 140 0.82 -9.49 -10.33
N TRP A 141 1.72 -10.19 -11.03
CA TRP A 141 3.05 -9.69 -11.33
C TRP A 141 3.01 -8.45 -12.23
N GLY A 142 2.12 -8.45 -13.24
CA GLY A 142 1.87 -7.29 -14.10
C GLY A 142 1.42 -6.06 -13.31
N LEU A 143 0.48 -6.22 -12.38
CA LEU A 143 0.01 -5.15 -11.49
C LEU A 143 1.12 -4.66 -10.54
N ALA A 144 1.93 -5.56 -9.99
CA ALA A 144 3.07 -5.21 -9.15
C ALA A 144 4.13 -4.42 -9.92
N LEU A 145 4.45 -4.85 -11.15
CA LEU A 145 5.37 -4.13 -12.03
C LEU A 145 4.80 -2.78 -12.48
N ALA A 146 3.49 -2.69 -12.76
CA ALA A 146 2.83 -1.42 -13.04
C ALA A 146 2.91 -0.45 -11.85
N THR A 147 2.77 -0.97 -10.60
CA THR A 147 2.98 -0.18 -9.38
C THR A 147 4.43 0.31 -9.28
N CYS A 148 5.41 -0.54 -9.59
CA CYS A 148 6.82 -0.12 -9.68
C CYS A 148 7.00 0.97 -10.75
N ALA A 149 6.42 0.82 -11.93
CA ALA A 149 6.52 1.81 -13.00
C ALA A 149 5.92 3.16 -12.57
N LEU A 150 4.77 3.17 -11.91
CA LEU A 150 4.10 4.37 -11.39
C LEU A 150 4.96 5.11 -10.35
N LEU A 151 5.71 4.39 -9.52
CA LEU A 151 6.55 4.95 -8.47
C LEU A 151 8.01 5.15 -8.92
N SER A 152 8.33 4.84 -10.18
CA SER A 152 9.69 4.92 -10.71
C SER A 152 10.22 6.35 -10.76
N PRO A 153 11.55 6.53 -10.71
CA PRO A 153 12.19 7.84 -10.86
C PRO A 153 11.82 8.56 -12.17
N VAL A 154 11.44 7.81 -13.22
CA VAL A 154 11.02 8.36 -14.52
C VAL A 154 9.80 9.26 -14.41
N VAL A 155 8.82 8.84 -13.59
CA VAL A 155 7.56 9.59 -13.39
C VAL A 155 7.52 10.38 -12.07
N ALA A 156 8.62 10.40 -11.33
CA ALA A 156 8.72 11.06 -10.01
C ALA A 156 8.30 12.54 -10.03
N ARG A 157 8.56 13.27 -11.13
CA ARG A 157 8.13 14.67 -11.28
C ARG A 157 6.62 14.82 -11.28
N ALA A 158 5.89 13.86 -11.84
CA ALA A 158 4.43 13.88 -11.88
C ALA A 158 3.82 13.40 -10.57
N THR A 159 4.32 12.30 -10.03
CA THR A 159 3.79 11.66 -8.83
C THR A 159 4.26 12.29 -7.53
N GLY A 160 5.50 12.81 -7.49
CA GLY A 160 6.18 13.17 -6.25
C GLY A 160 6.65 11.95 -5.45
N ALA A 161 6.65 10.76 -6.07
CA ALA A 161 7.25 9.56 -5.51
C ALA A 161 8.77 9.73 -5.39
N GLY A 162 9.34 9.24 -4.32
CA GLY A 162 10.76 9.35 -4.06
C GLY A 162 11.46 8.00 -3.96
N LYS A 163 12.66 8.01 -3.41
CA LYS A 163 13.49 6.80 -3.30
C LYS A 163 12.90 5.73 -2.39
N TRP A 164 12.16 6.11 -1.36
CA TRP A 164 11.60 5.16 -0.40
C TRP A 164 10.40 4.42 -0.99
N SER A 165 9.45 5.13 -1.61
CA SER A 165 8.31 4.50 -2.28
C SER A 165 8.75 3.58 -3.42
N TRP A 166 9.73 4.01 -4.23
CA TRP A 166 10.32 3.21 -5.29
C TRP A 166 10.96 1.92 -4.75
N ARG A 167 11.85 2.04 -3.75
CA ARG A 167 12.52 0.88 -3.16
C ARG A 167 11.54 -0.09 -2.51
N THR A 168 10.53 0.43 -1.83
CA THR A 168 9.47 -0.38 -1.23
C THR A 168 8.70 -1.15 -2.31
N ALA A 169 8.31 -0.48 -3.40
CA ALA A 169 7.59 -1.12 -4.50
C ALA A 169 8.41 -2.26 -5.12
N VAL A 170 9.68 -2.00 -5.43
CA VAL A 170 10.57 -3.01 -6.01
C VAL A 170 10.83 -4.16 -5.04
N ALA A 171 11.05 -3.88 -3.76
CA ALA A 171 11.26 -4.92 -2.75
C ALA A 171 10.03 -5.82 -2.59
N LEU A 172 8.83 -5.24 -2.49
CA LEU A 172 7.59 -6.01 -2.35
C LEU A 172 7.25 -6.79 -3.62
N ALA A 173 7.41 -6.20 -4.81
CA ALA A 173 7.22 -6.90 -6.07
C ALA A 173 8.20 -8.07 -6.22
N THR A 174 9.49 -7.86 -5.90
CA THR A 174 10.51 -8.91 -5.92
C THR A 174 10.18 -10.03 -4.94
N ALA A 175 9.78 -9.69 -3.71
CA ALA A 175 9.39 -10.68 -2.71
C ALA A 175 8.19 -11.52 -3.17
N MET A 176 7.16 -10.88 -3.74
CA MET A 176 5.97 -11.56 -4.24
C MET A 176 6.31 -12.52 -5.41
N ILE A 177 7.08 -12.05 -6.37
CA ILE A 177 7.50 -12.85 -7.54
C ILE A 177 8.42 -14.00 -7.10
N SER A 178 9.41 -13.73 -6.25
CA SER A 178 10.36 -14.74 -5.78
C SER A 178 9.69 -15.80 -4.91
N LEU A 179 8.74 -15.42 -4.06
CA LEU A 179 8.00 -16.36 -3.22
C LEU A 179 7.17 -17.33 -4.08
N ALA A 180 6.44 -16.80 -5.06
CA ALA A 180 5.66 -17.61 -5.98
C ALA A 180 6.55 -18.58 -6.78
N ALA A 181 7.69 -18.11 -7.31
CA ALA A 181 8.64 -18.92 -8.03
C ALA A 181 9.29 -20.01 -7.14
N LEU A 182 9.58 -19.69 -5.89
CA LEU A 182 10.16 -20.64 -4.95
C LEU A 182 9.18 -21.77 -4.64
N ILE A 183 7.91 -21.45 -4.43
CA ILE A 183 6.87 -22.46 -4.15
C ILE A 183 6.70 -23.39 -5.37
N ASP A 184 6.64 -22.83 -6.59
CA ASP A 184 6.52 -23.60 -7.83
C ASP A 184 7.71 -24.56 -8.02
N LEU A 185 8.92 -24.12 -7.68
CA LEU A 185 10.13 -24.95 -7.74
C LEU A 185 10.05 -26.19 -6.85
N PHE A 186 9.48 -26.05 -5.63
CA PHE A 186 9.36 -27.16 -4.69
C PHE A 186 8.18 -28.10 -4.99
N ASP A 187 7.15 -27.62 -5.69
CA ASP A 187 5.96 -28.42 -5.99
C ASP A 187 6.15 -29.29 -7.25
N LYS A 188 6.71 -28.78 -8.34
CA LYS A 188 6.74 -29.45 -9.65
C LYS A 188 8.07 -29.41 -10.41
N GLY A 189 9.09 -28.79 -9.87
CA GLY A 189 10.32 -28.52 -10.59
C GLY A 189 10.26 -27.23 -11.44
N ALA A 190 11.40 -26.88 -12.04
CA ALA A 190 11.57 -25.59 -12.73
C ALA A 190 10.82 -25.53 -14.06
N ASP A 191 9.60 -25.06 -14.06
CA ASP A 191 8.86 -24.67 -15.27
C ASP A 191 9.36 -23.32 -15.83
N ILE A 192 8.87 -22.91 -17.00
CA ILE A 192 9.26 -21.67 -17.70
C ILE A 192 9.02 -20.42 -16.83
N LEU A 193 8.11 -20.47 -15.88
CA LEU A 193 7.79 -19.36 -14.98
C LEU A 193 8.87 -19.10 -13.93
N PHE A 194 9.60 -20.13 -13.49
CA PHE A 194 10.72 -19.99 -12.57
C PHE A 194 11.87 -19.14 -13.14
N PRO A 195 12.43 -19.42 -14.34
CA PRO A 195 13.45 -18.56 -14.92
C PRO A 195 12.95 -17.16 -15.25
N LEU A 196 11.66 -17.00 -15.64
CA LEU A 196 11.06 -15.69 -15.85
C LEU A 196 11.01 -14.89 -14.53
N ALA A 197 10.60 -15.51 -13.43
CA ALA A 197 10.56 -14.87 -12.13
C ALA A 197 11.96 -14.45 -11.66
N LEU A 198 12.98 -15.31 -11.86
CA LEU A 198 14.38 -14.98 -11.56
C LEU A 198 14.86 -13.80 -12.40
N ALA A 199 14.55 -13.77 -13.69
CA ALA A 199 14.91 -12.67 -14.58
C ALA A 199 14.27 -11.35 -14.13
N LEU A 200 12.97 -11.36 -13.77
CA LEU A 200 12.26 -10.19 -13.27
C LEU A 200 12.81 -9.71 -11.92
N ALA A 201 13.09 -10.63 -10.99
CA ALA A 201 13.70 -10.30 -9.70
C ALA A 201 15.11 -9.71 -9.88
N GLY A 202 15.92 -10.30 -10.75
CA GLY A 202 17.26 -9.81 -11.08
C GLY A 202 17.23 -8.43 -11.73
N ALA A 203 16.31 -8.18 -12.67
CA ALA A 203 16.11 -6.87 -13.28
C ALA A 203 15.68 -5.82 -12.24
N ALA A 204 14.80 -6.17 -11.32
CA ALA A 204 14.35 -5.30 -10.24
C ALA A 204 15.50 -4.92 -9.29
N LEU A 205 16.33 -5.90 -8.89
CA LEU A 205 17.50 -5.66 -8.04
C LEU A 205 18.56 -4.82 -8.75
N SER A 206 18.81 -5.04 -10.04
CA SER A 206 19.76 -4.23 -10.82
C SER A 206 19.28 -2.77 -10.94
N ALA A 207 17.97 -2.55 -11.15
CA ALA A 207 17.38 -1.22 -11.18
C ALA A 207 17.54 -0.48 -9.84
N MET A 208 17.46 -1.18 -8.70
CA MET A 208 17.75 -0.58 -7.39
C MET A 208 19.23 -0.22 -7.22
N GLY A 209 20.14 -1.07 -7.71
CA GLY A 209 21.58 -0.83 -7.66
C GLY A 209 22.02 0.39 -8.47
N THR A 210 21.49 0.54 -9.68
CA THR A 210 21.80 1.72 -10.54
C THR A 210 21.30 3.03 -9.96
N THR A 211 20.11 3.04 -9.34
CA THR A 211 19.60 4.25 -8.66
C THR A 211 20.38 4.60 -7.40
N ALA A 212 20.99 3.62 -6.71
CA ALA A 212 21.88 3.86 -5.59
C ALA A 212 23.22 4.48 -6.01
N SER A 213 23.78 4.06 -7.14
CA SER A 213 25.03 4.59 -7.69
C SER A 213 24.88 6.02 -8.25
N LEU A 214 23.73 6.34 -8.85
CA LEU A 214 23.42 7.69 -9.34
C LEU A 214 23.11 8.69 -8.22
N GLY A 215 22.71 8.23 -7.04
CA GLY A 215 22.46 9.08 -5.87
C GLY A 215 23.71 9.51 -5.09
N ILE A 216 24.90 9.04 -5.50
CA ILE A 216 26.19 9.44 -4.91
C ILE A 216 26.80 10.63 -5.67
N VAL A 217 26.25 11.02 -6.80
CA VAL A 217 26.78 12.07 -7.71
C VAL A 217 25.97 13.36 -7.70
N VAL A 218 24.98 13.52 -6.79
CA VAL A 218 24.21 14.79 -6.65
C VAL A 218 24.26 15.30 -5.23
#